data_090037786f27cf127a70610578ce21a8
#
_entry.id   090037786f27cf127a70610578ce21a8
#
_cell.length_a   1.000
_cell.length_b   1.000
_cell.length_c   1.000
_cell.angle_alpha   90.00
_cell.angle_beta   90.00
_cell.angle_gamma   90.00
#
_symmetry.space_group_name_H-M   'P 1'
#
loop_
_entity.id
_entity.type
_entity.pdbx_description
1 polymer ?
#
loop_
_entity_poly.entity_id
_entity_poly.type
_entity_poly.pdbx_seq_one_letter_code
_entity_poly.pdbx_strand_id
1 'polypeptide(L)'
;DGIRDRSPSRGLGDVYKRQALGIYKKIDGKVQKFTDKIGYVPQKISIDWTLPIRVIDFMLLTEKLTNDQINVALNLTGVDHLKNKSLSNLSGGEFQRVLIARAIAKKPDLLVLDEPVQGVDFKGEIALYELIKKISEELSCGILLISHDLHVVMSATDFVVCLNGHVCCSGTPQAVAKNDQYQELFGDRASKILSLYEHKHDHTHAQDGTIKRKNN
;
A
#
# COMPACT_ATOMS: atom_id res chain seq x y z
N ASP A 1 0.70 6.80 -34.63
CA ASP A 1 1.44 5.52 -34.66
C ASP A 1 1.65 5.04 -33.23
N GLY A 2 0.95 3.95 -32.92
CA GLY A 2 0.80 3.46 -31.56
C GLY A 2 2.02 2.68 -31.06
N ILE A 3 2.51 3.05 -29.90
CA ILE A 3 3.40 2.24 -29.11
C ILE A 3 2.56 1.10 -28.52
N ARG A 4 2.66 -0.08 -29.13
CA ARG A 4 2.14 -1.33 -28.58
C ARG A 4 3.10 -1.82 -27.49
N ASP A 5 2.77 -1.55 -26.23
CA ASP A 5 3.42 -2.17 -25.09
C ASP A 5 2.97 -3.64 -25.01
N ARG A 6 3.84 -4.56 -25.50
CA ARG A 6 3.62 -6.01 -25.49
C ARG A 6 4.33 -6.62 -24.29
N SER A 7 3.74 -6.53 -23.12
CA SER A 7 4.17 -7.31 -21.97
C SER A 7 2.96 -8.06 -21.39
N PRO A 8 2.83 -9.40 -21.58
CA PRO A 8 1.60 -10.13 -21.25
C PRO A 8 1.29 -10.26 -19.76
N SER A 9 2.21 -9.97 -18.86
CA SER A 9 2.02 -10.16 -17.41
C SER A 9 1.78 -8.87 -16.60
N ARG A 10 1.85 -7.70 -17.21
CA ARG A 10 1.60 -6.40 -16.54
C ARG A 10 0.17 -5.87 -16.66
N GLY A 11 -0.71 -6.57 -17.38
CA GLY A 11 -1.87 -5.88 -17.98
C GLY A 11 -3.10 -5.73 -17.11
N LEU A 12 -3.55 -6.77 -16.40
CA LEU A 12 -4.90 -6.76 -15.83
C LEU A 12 -4.98 -6.09 -14.45
N GLY A 13 -4.08 -6.40 -13.54
CA GLY A 13 -4.08 -5.81 -12.19
C GLY A 13 -3.89 -4.28 -12.21
N ASP A 14 -2.97 -3.77 -13.02
CA ASP A 14 -2.70 -2.35 -13.15
C ASP A 14 -3.84 -1.56 -13.80
N VAL A 15 -4.54 -2.18 -14.74
CA VAL A 15 -5.72 -1.57 -15.37
C VAL A 15 -6.85 -1.41 -14.37
N TYR A 16 -7.18 -2.44 -13.59
CA TYR A 16 -8.24 -2.38 -12.58
C TYR A 16 -7.93 -1.37 -11.46
N LYS A 17 -6.69 -1.34 -10.96
CA LYS A 17 -6.22 -0.36 -9.96
C LYS A 17 -6.45 1.08 -10.44
N ARG A 18 -5.97 1.38 -11.64
CA ARG A 18 -6.07 2.72 -12.24
C ARG A 18 -7.50 3.09 -12.62
N GLN A 19 -8.33 2.10 -12.95
CA GLN A 19 -9.75 2.30 -13.16
C GLN A 19 -10.47 2.62 -11.84
N ALA A 20 -10.24 1.86 -10.77
CA ALA A 20 -10.83 2.09 -9.46
C ALA A 20 -10.43 3.48 -8.90
N LEU A 21 -9.20 3.94 -9.15
CA LEU A 21 -8.73 5.26 -8.77
C LEU A 21 -9.22 6.38 -9.71
N GLY A 22 -9.92 6.04 -10.81
CA GLY A 22 -10.40 7.01 -11.80
C GLY A 22 -9.31 7.61 -12.67
N ILE A 23 -8.13 6.98 -12.73
CA ILE A 23 -7.02 7.38 -13.62
C ILE A 23 -7.31 6.98 -15.06
N TYR A 24 -8.04 5.86 -15.28
CA TYR A 24 -8.53 5.45 -16.59
C TYR A 24 -10.04 5.68 -16.72
N LYS A 25 -10.44 6.34 -17.82
CA LYS A 25 -11.84 6.71 -18.10
C LYS A 25 -12.68 5.59 -18.75
N LYS A 26 -12.05 4.55 -19.29
CA LYS A 26 -12.76 3.43 -19.96
C LYS A 26 -12.99 2.31 -18.95
N ILE A 27 -14.23 2.20 -18.46
CA ILE A 27 -14.65 1.22 -17.46
C ILE A 27 -15.91 0.52 -17.96
N ASP A 28 -15.87 -0.81 -18.04
CA ASP A 28 -17.08 -1.62 -18.15
C ASP A 28 -17.57 -1.89 -16.72
N GLY A 29 -18.51 -1.06 -16.24
CA GLY A 29 -19.06 -1.15 -14.88
C GLY A 29 -19.25 0.22 -14.22
N LYS A 30 -19.58 0.20 -12.93
CA LYS A 30 -19.72 1.41 -12.11
C LYS A 30 -18.66 1.45 -11.03
N VAL A 31 -17.94 2.58 -10.93
CA VAL A 31 -17.10 2.90 -9.79
C VAL A 31 -17.80 3.98 -8.97
N GLN A 32 -18.07 3.68 -7.71
CA GLN A 32 -18.67 4.62 -6.78
C GLN A 32 -17.58 5.08 -5.80
N LYS A 33 -17.28 6.38 -5.82
CA LYS A 33 -16.32 7.00 -4.91
C LYS A 33 -17.09 7.75 -3.82
N PHE A 34 -16.67 7.54 -2.58
CA PHE A 34 -17.23 8.22 -1.41
C PHE A 34 -16.35 9.37 -0.91
N THR A 35 -15.14 9.52 -1.48
CA THR A 35 -14.23 10.62 -1.19
C THR A 35 -13.36 10.95 -2.42
N ASP A 36 -12.99 12.22 -2.55
CA ASP A 36 -12.00 12.68 -3.53
C ASP A 36 -10.62 12.91 -2.90
N LYS A 37 -10.52 12.79 -1.57
CA LYS A 37 -9.25 12.93 -0.84
C LYS A 37 -8.50 11.61 -0.82
N ILE A 38 -7.88 11.27 -1.93
CA ILE A 38 -7.14 10.02 -2.10
C ILE A 38 -5.64 10.33 -2.21
N GLY A 39 -4.83 9.75 -1.31
CA GLY A 39 -3.37 9.69 -1.46
C GLY A 39 -2.99 8.45 -2.26
N TYR A 40 -2.04 8.57 -3.19
CA TYR A 40 -1.59 7.43 -4.00
C TYR A 40 -0.07 7.35 -4.04
N VAL A 41 0.45 6.18 -3.70
CA VAL A 41 1.87 5.82 -3.85
C VAL A 41 1.96 4.75 -4.93
N PRO A 42 2.47 5.07 -6.13
CA PRO A 42 2.61 4.10 -7.21
C PRO A 42 3.79 3.16 -6.99
N GLN A 43 3.72 1.97 -7.58
CA GLN A 43 4.80 0.98 -7.56
C GLN A 43 6.12 1.53 -8.12
N LYS A 44 6.06 2.33 -9.17
CA LYS A 44 7.23 2.96 -9.81
C LYS A 44 6.95 4.39 -10.17
N ILE A 45 7.91 5.24 -9.90
CA ILE A 45 7.94 6.62 -10.40
C ILE A 45 9.11 6.75 -11.35
N SER A 46 8.84 7.27 -12.54
CA SER A 46 9.90 7.62 -13.50
C SER A 46 10.44 9.00 -13.13
N ILE A 47 11.61 9.04 -12.54
CA ILE A 47 12.35 10.27 -12.23
C ILE A 47 13.63 10.25 -13.04
N ASP A 48 13.96 11.39 -13.64
CA ASP A 48 15.28 11.60 -14.19
C ASP A 48 16.24 11.89 -13.02
N TRP A 49 16.99 10.87 -12.61
CA TRP A 49 17.92 10.93 -11.48
C TRP A 49 19.14 11.85 -11.74
N THR A 50 19.31 12.34 -12.94
CA THR A 50 20.35 13.35 -13.27
C THR A 50 19.95 14.74 -12.78
N LEU A 51 18.67 14.97 -12.53
CA LEU A 51 18.18 16.25 -12.03
C LEU A 51 18.45 16.39 -10.53
N PRO A 52 19.01 17.52 -10.07
CA PRO A 52 19.31 17.77 -8.66
C PRO A 52 18.06 18.16 -7.87
N ILE A 53 17.05 17.28 -7.84
CA ILE A 53 15.78 17.51 -7.15
C ILE A 53 15.94 17.15 -5.67
N ARG A 54 15.70 18.12 -4.78
CA ARG A 54 15.66 17.89 -3.33
C ARG A 54 14.29 17.32 -2.92
N VAL A 55 14.23 16.70 -1.73
CA VAL A 55 12.98 16.21 -1.15
C VAL A 55 11.91 17.30 -1.10
N ILE A 56 12.25 18.52 -0.64
CA ILE A 56 11.29 19.64 -0.59
C ILE A 56 10.76 20.01 -1.97
N ASP A 57 11.62 20.04 -2.98
CA ASP A 57 11.22 20.38 -4.35
C ASP A 57 10.29 19.31 -4.91
N PHE A 58 10.58 18.03 -4.62
CA PHE A 58 9.74 16.91 -5.01
C PHE A 58 8.35 16.94 -4.36
N MET A 59 8.25 17.33 -3.08
CA MET A 59 6.96 17.50 -2.41
C MET A 59 6.07 18.54 -3.10
N LEU A 60 6.65 19.55 -3.72
CA LEU A 60 5.95 20.67 -4.36
C LEU A 60 5.63 20.46 -5.85
N LEU A 61 6.18 19.42 -6.51
CA LEU A 61 6.12 19.27 -7.98
C LEU A 61 4.70 19.22 -8.56
N THR A 62 3.75 18.62 -7.87
CA THR A 62 2.40 18.38 -8.44
C THR A 62 1.28 19.02 -7.61
N GLU A 63 1.59 19.51 -6.43
CA GLU A 63 0.58 20.00 -5.50
C GLU A 63 1.03 21.26 -4.78
N LYS A 64 0.09 22.18 -4.60
CA LYS A 64 0.32 23.35 -3.74
C LYS A 64 0.22 22.89 -2.29
N LEU A 65 1.34 22.68 -1.62
CA LEU A 65 1.44 22.35 -0.21
C LEU A 65 2.00 23.54 0.57
N THR A 66 1.52 23.73 1.78
CA THR A 66 2.12 24.68 2.72
C THR A 66 3.37 24.06 3.37
N ASN A 67 4.26 24.91 3.89
CA ASN A 67 5.42 24.43 4.64
C ASN A 67 5.03 23.57 5.84
N ASP A 68 3.93 23.88 6.52
CA ASP A 68 3.44 23.10 7.65
C ASP A 68 2.97 21.72 7.23
N GLN A 69 2.22 21.61 6.12
CA GLN A 69 1.80 20.32 5.57
C GLN A 69 3.00 19.45 5.22
N ILE A 70 4.02 20.03 4.60
CA ILE A 70 5.25 19.30 4.25
C ILE A 70 5.99 18.84 5.52
N ASN A 71 6.19 19.73 6.49
CA ASN A 71 6.90 19.41 7.72
C ASN A 71 6.18 18.32 8.53
N VAL A 72 4.86 18.42 8.67
CA VAL A 72 4.05 17.41 9.36
C VAL A 72 4.16 16.05 8.66
N ALA A 73 4.04 16.01 7.34
CA ALA A 73 4.11 14.76 6.58
C ALA A 73 5.50 14.12 6.65
N LEU A 74 6.58 14.90 6.49
CA LEU A 74 7.95 14.40 6.58
C LEU A 74 8.29 13.92 7.99
N ASN A 75 7.81 14.62 9.02
CA ASN A 75 8.00 14.22 10.42
C ASN A 75 7.25 12.91 10.72
N LEU A 76 5.98 12.79 10.31
CA LEU A 76 5.19 11.57 10.51
C LEU A 76 5.84 10.34 9.87
N THR A 77 6.50 10.51 8.72
CA THR A 77 7.22 9.43 8.03
C THR A 77 8.68 9.27 8.50
N GLY A 78 9.17 10.13 9.41
CA GLY A 78 10.51 10.07 9.99
C GLY A 78 11.64 10.46 9.03
N VAL A 79 11.36 11.31 8.03
CA VAL A 79 12.32 11.75 7.00
C VAL A 79 12.45 13.28 6.90
N ASP A 80 12.05 14.00 7.93
CA ASP A 80 12.16 15.46 8.02
C ASP A 80 13.61 15.96 7.90
N HIS A 81 14.57 15.22 8.46
CA HIS A 81 16.00 15.47 8.36
C HIS A 81 16.53 15.38 6.93
N LEU A 82 15.81 14.77 6.00
CA LEU A 82 16.18 14.62 4.59
C LEU A 82 15.61 15.72 3.70
N LYS A 83 14.86 16.69 4.25
CA LYS A 83 14.12 17.71 3.52
C LYS A 83 14.92 18.42 2.42
N ASN A 84 16.20 18.69 2.67
CA ASN A 84 17.10 19.39 1.73
C ASN A 84 18.04 18.45 0.97
N LYS A 85 17.98 17.12 1.21
CA LYS A 85 18.80 16.13 0.55
C LYS A 85 18.30 15.88 -0.87
N SER A 86 19.22 15.63 -1.83
CA SER A 86 18.84 15.23 -3.18
C SER A 86 18.17 13.85 -3.17
N LEU A 87 17.13 13.65 -3.98
CA LEU A 87 16.46 12.37 -4.14
C LEU A 87 17.42 11.25 -4.58
N SER A 88 18.41 11.59 -5.43
CA SER A 88 19.42 10.63 -5.92
C SER A 88 20.30 10.05 -4.81
N ASN A 89 20.37 10.71 -3.66
CA ASN A 89 21.19 10.30 -2.53
C ASN A 89 20.41 9.57 -1.43
N LEU A 90 19.12 9.28 -1.68
CA LEU A 90 18.26 8.54 -0.74
C LEU A 90 18.44 7.04 -0.92
N SER A 91 18.39 6.29 0.18
CA SER A 91 18.19 4.84 0.13
C SER A 91 16.77 4.52 -0.39
N GLY A 92 16.53 3.28 -0.84
CA GLY A 92 15.20 2.86 -1.29
C GLY A 92 14.12 3.07 -0.23
N GLY A 93 14.42 2.71 1.03
CA GLY A 93 13.50 2.91 2.15
C GLY A 93 13.25 4.38 2.49
N GLU A 94 14.30 5.25 2.46
CA GLU A 94 14.15 6.70 2.62
C GLU A 94 13.28 7.29 1.53
N PHE A 95 13.52 6.90 0.27
CA PHE A 95 12.73 7.36 -0.85
C PHE A 95 11.27 6.92 -0.75
N GLN A 96 11.01 5.67 -0.34
CA GLN A 96 9.65 5.17 -0.14
C GLN A 96 8.91 5.95 0.95
N ARG A 97 9.58 6.29 2.07
CA ARG A 97 9.02 7.15 3.12
C ARG A 97 8.71 8.57 2.62
N VAL A 98 9.53 9.12 1.74
CA VAL A 98 9.26 10.41 1.08
C VAL A 98 8.04 10.32 0.16
N LEU A 99 7.87 9.22 -0.58
CA LEU A 99 6.67 9.00 -1.41
C LEU A 99 5.39 8.95 -0.55
N ILE A 100 5.45 8.24 0.57
CA ILE A 100 4.34 8.18 1.52
C ILE A 100 4.08 9.57 2.12
N ALA A 101 5.12 10.30 2.56
CA ALA A 101 4.98 11.66 3.06
C ALA A 101 4.21 12.56 2.09
N ARG A 102 4.58 12.49 0.81
CA ARG A 102 3.90 13.24 -0.24
C ARG A 102 2.42 12.87 -0.39
N ALA A 103 2.11 11.57 -0.37
CA ALA A 103 0.75 11.08 -0.50
C ALA A 103 -0.15 11.48 0.68
N ILE A 104 0.41 11.60 1.90
CA ILE A 104 -0.36 11.95 3.10
C ILE A 104 -0.37 13.45 3.44
N ALA A 105 0.39 14.29 2.72
CA ALA A 105 0.57 15.70 3.05
C ALA A 105 -0.75 16.50 3.10
N LYS A 106 -1.76 16.08 2.35
CA LYS A 106 -3.12 16.66 2.36
C LYS A 106 -4.12 15.94 3.25
N LYS A 107 -3.66 15.03 4.11
CA LYS A 107 -4.50 14.23 5.02
C LYS A 107 -5.63 13.53 4.24
N PRO A 108 -5.31 12.54 3.42
CA PRO A 108 -6.30 11.81 2.64
C PRO A 108 -7.24 11.01 3.55
N ASP A 109 -8.48 10.75 3.07
CA ASP A 109 -9.40 9.82 3.71
C ASP A 109 -9.10 8.36 3.32
N LEU A 110 -8.44 8.17 2.15
CA LEU A 110 -7.97 6.88 1.64
C LEU A 110 -6.53 7.00 1.13
N LEU A 111 -5.63 6.17 1.65
CA LEU A 111 -4.26 6.03 1.16
C LEU A 111 -4.12 4.73 0.38
N VAL A 112 -3.78 4.83 -0.89
CA VAL A 112 -3.56 3.68 -1.78
C VAL A 112 -2.06 3.48 -1.97
N LEU A 113 -1.59 2.29 -1.63
CA LEU A 113 -0.19 1.88 -1.67
C LEU A 113 -0.02 0.72 -2.64
N ASP A 114 0.72 0.94 -3.72
CA ASP A 114 0.97 -0.05 -4.76
C ASP A 114 2.38 -0.61 -4.63
N GLU A 115 2.53 -1.83 -4.09
CA GLU A 115 3.80 -2.50 -3.83
C GLU A 115 4.80 -1.63 -3.03
N PRO A 116 4.41 -1.10 -1.85
CA PRO A 116 5.17 -0.04 -1.17
C PRO A 116 6.54 -0.48 -0.64
N VAL A 117 6.82 -1.77 -0.56
CA VAL A 117 8.10 -2.31 -0.05
C VAL A 117 9.07 -2.71 -1.15
N GLN A 118 8.71 -2.54 -2.41
CA GLN A 118 9.58 -2.93 -3.51
C GLN A 118 10.90 -2.15 -3.48
N GLY A 119 12.02 -2.87 -3.38
CA GLY A 119 13.36 -2.28 -3.31
C GLY A 119 13.79 -1.82 -1.91
N VAL A 120 13.05 -2.22 -0.88
CA VAL A 120 13.39 -2.02 0.53
C VAL A 120 13.97 -3.34 1.08
N ASP A 121 14.95 -3.27 1.97
CA ASP A 121 15.48 -4.45 2.65
C ASP A 121 14.50 -4.97 3.70
N PHE A 122 14.68 -6.21 4.16
CA PHE A 122 13.77 -6.89 5.09
C PHE A 122 13.49 -6.11 6.39
N LYS A 123 14.50 -5.43 6.96
CA LYS A 123 14.31 -4.62 8.17
C LYS A 123 13.48 -3.36 7.87
N GLY A 124 13.76 -2.73 6.75
CA GLY A 124 13.04 -1.56 6.28
C GLY A 124 11.58 -1.87 5.92
N GLU A 125 11.32 -3.08 5.41
CA GLU A 125 9.98 -3.56 5.10
C GLU A 125 9.09 -3.61 6.35
N ILE A 126 9.56 -4.27 7.43
CA ILE A 126 8.84 -4.33 8.70
C ILE A 126 8.55 -2.91 9.22
N ALA A 127 9.58 -2.06 9.27
CA ALA A 127 9.46 -0.69 9.74
C ALA A 127 8.53 0.17 8.85
N LEU A 128 8.37 -0.17 7.58
CA LEU A 128 7.46 0.52 6.67
C LEU A 128 6.00 0.14 6.93
N TYR A 129 5.71 -1.14 7.22
CA TYR A 129 4.36 -1.57 7.58
C TYR A 129 3.91 -1.03 8.93
N GLU A 130 4.81 -0.99 9.92
CA GLU A 130 4.55 -0.31 11.20
C GLU A 130 4.22 1.17 10.98
N LEU A 131 4.96 1.84 10.10
CA LEU A 131 4.68 3.22 9.71
C LEU A 131 3.31 3.37 9.05
N ILE A 132 2.95 2.48 8.12
CA ILE A 132 1.64 2.52 7.42
C ILE A 132 0.50 2.37 8.44
N LYS A 133 0.63 1.45 9.40
CA LYS A 133 -0.34 1.28 10.49
C LYS A 133 -0.46 2.56 11.33
N LYS A 134 0.66 3.13 11.76
CA LYS A 134 0.71 4.39 12.50
C LYS A 134 0.01 5.53 11.73
N ILE A 135 0.27 5.65 10.43
CA ILE A 135 -0.38 6.65 9.57
C ILE A 135 -1.89 6.47 9.54
N SER A 136 -2.38 5.22 9.38
CA SER A 136 -3.81 4.93 9.40
C SER A 136 -4.48 5.39 10.70
N GLU A 137 -3.85 5.10 11.84
CA GLU A 137 -4.33 5.48 13.16
C GLU A 137 -4.30 7.00 13.37
N GLU A 138 -3.17 7.68 13.10
CA GLU A 138 -3.00 9.11 13.35
C GLU A 138 -3.85 10.00 12.42
N LEU A 139 -4.02 9.59 11.16
CA LEU A 139 -4.82 10.34 10.18
C LEU A 139 -6.27 9.86 10.12
N SER A 140 -6.63 8.76 10.80
CA SER A 140 -7.93 8.10 10.68
C SER A 140 -8.31 7.85 9.21
N CYS A 141 -7.35 7.42 8.39
CA CYS A 141 -7.54 7.16 6.98
C CYS A 141 -7.59 5.65 6.67
N GLY A 142 -8.43 5.26 5.73
CA GLY A 142 -8.44 3.90 5.18
C GLY A 142 -7.17 3.62 4.40
N ILE A 143 -6.65 2.37 4.46
CA ILE A 143 -5.51 1.93 3.64
C ILE A 143 -5.97 0.91 2.63
N LEU A 144 -5.67 1.14 1.35
CA LEU A 144 -5.75 0.13 0.30
C LEU A 144 -4.34 -0.29 -0.07
N LEU A 145 -3.92 -1.44 0.45
CA LEU A 145 -2.63 -2.04 0.16
C LEU A 145 -2.76 -3.02 -1.00
N ILE A 146 -1.94 -2.84 -2.04
CA ILE A 146 -1.83 -3.75 -3.16
C ILE A 146 -0.46 -4.39 -3.07
N SER A 147 -0.42 -5.71 -2.91
CA SER A 147 0.82 -6.46 -2.77
C SER A 147 0.67 -7.89 -3.28
N HIS A 148 1.77 -8.47 -3.74
CA HIS A 148 1.89 -9.90 -4.04
C HIS A 148 2.57 -10.67 -2.88
N ASP A 149 2.97 -9.97 -1.82
CA ASP A 149 3.50 -10.60 -0.61
C ASP A 149 2.38 -11.06 0.32
N LEU A 150 2.13 -12.37 0.28
CA LEU A 150 1.07 -13.00 1.05
C LEU A 150 1.29 -12.90 2.56
N HIS A 151 2.54 -12.91 3.05
CA HIS A 151 2.84 -12.79 4.48
C HIS A 151 2.36 -11.46 5.02
N VAL A 152 2.66 -10.41 4.29
CA VAL A 152 2.25 -9.06 4.64
C VAL A 152 0.74 -8.89 4.60
N VAL A 153 0.13 -9.28 3.46
CA VAL A 153 -1.32 -9.17 3.30
C VAL A 153 -2.05 -9.88 4.41
N MET A 154 -1.62 -11.10 4.77
CA MET A 154 -2.29 -11.88 5.82
C MET A 154 -2.05 -11.37 7.24
N SER A 155 -0.90 -10.70 7.51
CA SER A 155 -0.53 -10.26 8.85
C SER A 155 -0.91 -8.81 9.16
N ALA A 156 -1.08 -7.96 8.15
CA ALA A 156 -1.19 -6.52 8.33
C ALA A 156 -2.51 -5.92 7.82
N THR A 157 -3.48 -6.76 7.37
CA THR A 157 -4.75 -6.27 6.83
C THR A 157 -5.97 -6.82 7.57
N ASP A 158 -7.05 -6.05 7.58
CA ASP A 158 -8.34 -6.46 8.17
C ASP A 158 -9.21 -7.21 7.17
N PHE A 159 -9.06 -6.89 5.87
CA PHE A 159 -9.85 -7.47 4.78
C PHE A 159 -8.99 -7.68 3.55
N VAL A 160 -9.14 -8.81 2.90
CA VAL A 160 -8.38 -9.22 1.72
C VAL A 160 -9.30 -9.46 0.54
N VAL A 161 -8.88 -9.01 -0.63
CA VAL A 161 -9.52 -9.33 -1.92
C VAL A 161 -8.48 -9.96 -2.83
N CYS A 162 -8.70 -11.21 -3.23
CA CYS A 162 -7.81 -11.93 -4.15
C CYS A 162 -8.25 -11.73 -5.59
N LEU A 163 -7.32 -11.30 -6.43
CA LEU A 163 -7.56 -11.03 -7.85
C LEU A 163 -6.68 -11.92 -8.74
N ASN A 164 -7.33 -12.68 -9.62
CA ASN A 164 -6.67 -13.44 -10.69
C ASN A 164 -7.49 -13.34 -11.99
N GLY A 165 -7.51 -12.17 -12.61
CA GLY A 165 -8.39 -11.86 -13.73
C GLY A 165 -9.86 -11.62 -13.34
N HIS A 166 -10.28 -12.16 -12.20
CA HIS A 166 -11.57 -11.95 -11.53
C HIS A 166 -11.34 -11.95 -10.01
N VAL A 167 -12.37 -11.61 -9.24
CA VAL A 167 -12.34 -11.77 -7.78
C VAL A 167 -12.49 -13.26 -7.45
N CYS A 168 -11.40 -13.91 -7.02
CA CYS A 168 -11.40 -15.33 -6.66
C CYS A 168 -11.97 -15.55 -5.26
N CYS A 169 -11.55 -14.73 -4.29
CA CYS A 169 -12.01 -14.79 -2.91
C CYS A 169 -11.89 -13.43 -2.24
N SER A 170 -12.68 -13.23 -1.18
CA SER A 170 -12.58 -12.04 -0.35
C SER A 170 -13.05 -12.34 1.08
N GLY A 171 -12.55 -11.60 2.05
CA GLY A 171 -12.90 -11.75 3.46
C GLY A 171 -11.78 -11.37 4.40
N THR A 172 -11.92 -11.73 5.67
CA THR A 172 -10.80 -11.61 6.62
C THR A 172 -9.64 -12.51 6.19
N PRO A 173 -8.38 -12.20 6.58
CA PRO A 173 -7.24 -13.05 6.27
C PRO A 173 -7.46 -14.53 6.61
N GLN A 174 -8.08 -14.82 7.75
CA GLN A 174 -8.38 -16.19 8.20
C GLN A 174 -9.42 -16.89 7.30
N ALA A 175 -10.44 -16.16 6.82
CA ALA A 175 -11.45 -16.70 5.93
C ALA A 175 -10.88 -16.98 4.54
N VAL A 176 -10.06 -16.05 4.02
CA VAL A 176 -9.38 -16.19 2.74
C VAL A 176 -8.39 -17.35 2.76
N ALA A 177 -7.62 -17.51 3.82
CA ALA A 177 -6.65 -18.57 3.96
C ALA A 177 -7.25 -19.99 3.95
N LYS A 178 -8.52 -20.13 4.34
CA LYS A 178 -9.28 -21.40 4.31
C LYS A 178 -10.05 -21.62 3.00
N ASN A 179 -10.02 -20.65 2.08
CA ASN A 179 -10.76 -20.73 0.82
C ASN A 179 -10.06 -21.66 -0.16
N ASP A 180 -10.82 -22.61 -0.77
CA ASP A 180 -10.26 -23.60 -1.70
C ASP A 180 -9.58 -22.95 -2.91
N GLN A 181 -10.15 -21.89 -3.47
CA GLN A 181 -9.59 -21.16 -4.61
C GLN A 181 -8.26 -20.48 -4.24
N TYR A 182 -8.14 -19.98 -3.02
CA TYR A 182 -6.88 -19.42 -2.51
C TYR A 182 -5.82 -20.53 -2.38
N GLN A 183 -6.20 -21.68 -1.82
CA GLN A 183 -5.30 -22.81 -1.67
C GLN A 183 -4.87 -23.39 -3.03
N GLU A 184 -5.75 -23.45 -4.00
CA GLU A 184 -5.46 -23.87 -5.37
C GLU A 184 -4.43 -22.92 -6.05
N LEU A 185 -4.59 -21.59 -5.85
CA LEU A 185 -3.70 -20.59 -6.44
C LEU A 185 -2.30 -20.56 -5.80
N PHE A 186 -2.21 -20.76 -4.48
CA PHE A 186 -0.97 -20.53 -3.73
C PHE A 186 -0.38 -21.82 -3.11
N GLY A 187 -1.12 -22.94 -3.12
CA GLY A 187 -0.64 -24.27 -2.72
C GLY A 187 0.00 -24.31 -1.33
N ASP A 188 1.13 -25.03 -1.22
CA ASP A 188 1.87 -25.19 0.06
C ASP A 188 2.32 -23.88 0.71
N ARG A 189 2.42 -22.78 -0.05
CA ARG A 189 2.74 -21.46 0.49
C ARG A 189 1.60 -20.92 1.38
N ALA A 190 0.36 -21.16 0.98
CA ALA A 190 -0.81 -20.77 1.77
C ALA A 190 -0.83 -21.46 3.15
N SER A 191 -0.54 -22.77 3.17
CA SER A 191 -0.54 -23.56 4.42
C SER A 191 0.57 -23.14 5.39
N LYS A 192 1.76 -22.81 4.88
CA LYS A 192 2.89 -22.32 5.71
C LYS A 192 2.60 -20.94 6.33
N ILE A 193 1.92 -20.06 5.61
CA ILE A 193 1.55 -18.73 6.12
C ILE A 193 0.53 -18.84 7.25
N LEU A 194 -0.47 -19.72 7.10
CA LEU A 194 -1.47 -20.01 8.13
C LEU A 194 -0.85 -20.51 9.43
N SER A 195 0.08 -21.46 9.36
CA SER A 195 0.74 -22.01 10.56
C SER A 195 1.57 -20.98 11.32
N LEU A 196 2.16 -20.01 10.62
CA LEU A 196 2.89 -18.89 11.23
C LEU A 196 1.94 -17.87 11.89
N TYR A 197 0.74 -17.69 11.33
CA TYR A 197 -0.25 -16.74 11.81
C TYR A 197 -0.97 -17.24 13.07
N GLU A 198 -1.29 -18.54 13.17
CA GLU A 198 -1.95 -19.12 14.34
C GLU A 198 -1.11 -19.05 15.62
N HIS A 199 0.21 -18.91 15.51
CA HIS A 199 1.11 -18.82 16.67
C HIS A 199 1.32 -17.41 17.25
N LYS A 200 0.74 -16.35 16.67
CA LYS A 200 1.05 -14.96 17.08
C LYS A 200 -0.05 -14.18 17.79
N HIS A 201 -1.25 -14.73 17.96
CA HIS A 201 -2.34 -13.97 18.57
C HIS A 201 -2.88 -14.62 19.86
N ASP A 202 -2.67 -13.96 21.02
CA ASP A 202 -3.29 -14.28 22.32
C ASP A 202 -4.79 -13.92 22.41
N HIS A 203 -5.45 -13.69 21.27
CA HIS A 203 -6.87 -13.39 21.23
C HIS A 203 -7.55 -14.06 20.03
N THR A 204 -8.79 -14.47 20.21
CA THR A 204 -9.62 -15.07 19.15
C THR A 204 -10.64 -14.06 18.65
N HIS A 205 -10.74 -13.92 17.32
CA HIS A 205 -11.81 -13.15 16.69
C HIS A 205 -13.04 -14.05 16.50
N ALA A 206 -14.23 -13.55 16.87
CA ALA A 206 -15.48 -14.20 16.48
C ALA A 206 -15.73 -13.99 14.98
N GLN A 207 -16.61 -14.83 14.37
CA GLN A 207 -16.93 -14.75 12.94
C GLN A 207 -17.54 -13.39 12.52
N ASP A 208 -18.00 -12.61 13.46
CA ASP A 208 -18.58 -11.25 13.30
C ASP A 208 -17.54 -10.12 13.47
N GLY A 209 -16.23 -10.45 13.66
CA GLY A 209 -15.17 -9.46 13.80
C GLY A 209 -14.95 -8.95 15.24
N THR A 210 -15.69 -9.44 16.24
CA THR A 210 -15.48 -9.02 17.63
C THR A 210 -14.27 -9.71 18.28
N ILE A 211 -13.50 -8.96 19.11
CA ILE A 211 -12.30 -9.44 19.78
C ILE A 211 -12.67 -10.04 21.15
N LYS A 212 -12.42 -11.35 21.35
CA LYS A 212 -12.49 -11.98 22.67
C LYS A 212 -11.08 -12.10 23.26
N ARG A 213 -10.77 -11.34 24.33
CA ARG A 213 -9.55 -11.54 25.11
C ARG A 213 -9.72 -12.78 26.01
N LYS A 214 -8.72 -13.67 26.00
CA LYS A 214 -8.64 -14.73 27.01
C LYS A 214 -8.29 -14.05 28.33
N ASN A 215 -9.25 -14.04 29.29
CA ASN A 215 -8.95 -13.72 30.67
C ASN A 215 -8.14 -14.90 31.26
N ASN A 216 -6.95 -14.61 31.77
CA ASN A 216 -6.26 -15.45 32.72
C ASN A 216 -6.91 -15.28 34.10
#